data_3c24da8a08a9748a11ca8fdefcb03709
#
_entry.id   3c24da8a08a9748a11ca8fdefcb03709
#
_cell.length_a   1.000
_cell.length_b   1.000
_cell.length_c   1.000
_cell.angle_alpha   90.00
_cell.angle_beta   90.00
_cell.angle_gamma   90.00
#
_symmetry.space_group_name_H-M   'P 1'
#
loop_
_entity.id
_entity.type
_entity.pdbx_description
1 polymer ?
#
loop_
_entity_poly.entity_id
_entity_poly.type
_entity_poly.pdbx_seq_one_letter_code
_entity_poly.pdbx_strand_id
1 'polypeptide(L)'
;NAIGNGIPWSVHGQNVELVFIEKGEAHHVGNYYLCEQIKIDGNRLNINDSYEDVIKNNANPSLADCGYLLEFDSKDDNDPYFKTSNGIKVKFKDDAIDGTSLSTQVKSIVQDIEDKLDAGNYSAAYEKLDINSVIDQWLIWELTFNREYGDPGSVYMYMNGDGKLCAGPVWDFDRGTFQNQEKATSLGNTDRVKPDNEWMCWRSAETYIWYKQLIKDATFQETVQQRWAVIYPYLEMIPDQIRNYGDIQAESFKYDSVMWPTNKADVRKYKSDFIDWSGDEEISDWNALIDNFVTVYQERLEGMNTLITSGDFTK
;
A
#
# COMPACT_ATOMS: atom_id res chain seq x y z
N ASN A 1 7.45 5.40 -13.55
CA ASN A 1 6.59 4.80 -14.56
C ASN A 1 7.31 4.40 -15.86
N ALA A 2 8.57 4.01 -15.77
CA ALA A 2 9.35 3.51 -16.91
C ALA A 2 8.83 2.16 -17.44
N ILE A 3 7.91 1.50 -16.73
CA ILE A 3 7.48 0.12 -16.98
C ILE A 3 6.04 0.04 -17.55
N GLY A 4 5.45 1.17 -17.89
CA GLY A 4 4.11 1.28 -18.54
C GLY A 4 2.93 0.94 -17.63
N ASN A 5 1.77 1.18 -18.05
CA ASN A 5 0.40 0.91 -17.60
C ASN A 5 0.18 0.23 -16.22
N GLY A 6 0.56 0.82 -15.15
CA GLY A 6 0.25 0.39 -13.79
C GLY A 6 -0.09 1.59 -12.93
N ILE A 7 0.29 1.60 -11.64
CA ILE A 7 0.12 2.77 -10.78
C ILE A 7 0.95 3.94 -11.34
N PRO A 8 0.32 5.05 -11.74
CA PRO A 8 1.01 6.11 -12.50
C PRO A 8 1.94 6.95 -11.62
N TRP A 9 1.65 7.05 -10.34
CA TRP A 9 2.38 7.83 -9.36
C TRP A 9 2.34 7.17 -7.99
N SER A 10 3.39 7.34 -7.24
CA SER A 10 3.50 6.94 -5.84
C SER A 10 4.14 8.07 -5.04
N VAL A 11 3.85 8.13 -3.76
CA VAL A 11 4.46 9.11 -2.84
C VAL A 11 5.97 8.92 -2.81
N HIS A 12 6.72 10.02 -3.02
CA HIS A 12 8.16 10.06 -2.84
C HIS A 12 8.50 10.64 -1.47
N GLY A 13 9.61 10.20 -0.93
CA GLY A 13 10.11 10.71 0.33
C GLY A 13 11.56 10.36 0.56
N GLN A 14 12.14 11.00 1.57
CA GLN A 14 13.50 10.75 2.00
C GLN A 14 13.66 10.98 3.50
N ASN A 15 14.60 10.30 4.10
CA ASN A 15 14.99 10.56 5.47
C ASN A 15 15.75 11.89 5.57
N VAL A 16 15.45 12.64 6.61
CA VAL A 16 16.06 13.94 6.91
C VAL A 16 16.35 14.06 8.39
N GLU A 17 17.45 14.74 8.73
CA GLU A 17 17.71 15.16 10.10
C GLU A 17 16.91 16.42 10.40
N LEU A 18 16.05 16.35 11.41
CA LEU A 18 15.27 17.51 11.85
C LEU A 18 16.03 18.24 12.95
N VAL A 19 16.28 19.53 12.72
CA VAL A 19 16.89 20.44 13.70
C VAL A 19 15.96 21.59 13.97
N PHE A 20 15.58 21.76 15.22
CA PHE A 20 14.76 22.87 15.67
C PHE A 20 15.66 24.01 16.17
N ILE A 21 15.42 25.24 15.71
CA ILE A 21 16.18 26.41 16.15
C ILE A 21 15.31 27.27 17.06
N GLU A 22 15.69 27.34 18.34
CA GLU A 22 15.01 28.18 19.32
C GLU A 22 16.02 29.23 19.89
N LYS A 23 15.68 30.50 19.81
CA LYS A 23 16.50 31.63 20.32
C LYS A 23 17.95 31.63 19.84
N GLY A 24 18.21 31.08 18.65
CA GLY A 24 19.54 30.95 18.06
C GLY A 24 20.33 29.72 18.46
N GLU A 25 19.77 28.84 19.27
CA GLU A 25 20.33 27.54 19.60
C GLU A 25 19.72 26.44 18.73
N ALA A 26 20.55 25.52 18.25
CA ALA A 26 20.12 24.39 17.43
C ALA A 26 19.89 23.15 18.30
N HIS A 27 18.70 22.59 18.19
CA HIS A 27 18.30 21.36 18.90
C HIS A 27 18.02 20.27 17.87
N HIS A 28 18.80 19.22 17.86
CA HIS A 28 18.56 18.05 17.02
C HIS A 28 17.33 17.30 17.57
N VAL A 29 16.39 16.93 16.70
CA VAL A 29 15.11 16.31 17.07
C VAL A 29 15.05 14.85 16.67
N GLY A 30 15.85 14.44 15.70
CA GLY A 30 15.95 13.06 15.24
C GLY A 30 15.85 12.91 13.73
N ASN A 31 15.82 11.67 13.29
CA ASN A 31 15.62 11.29 11.90
C ASN A 31 14.13 11.21 11.59
N TYR A 32 13.71 11.86 10.53
CA TYR A 32 12.31 11.92 10.09
C TYR A 32 12.21 11.55 8.61
N TYR A 33 11.09 10.96 8.23
CA TYR A 33 10.77 10.72 6.82
C TYR A 33 9.96 11.89 6.26
N LEU A 34 10.61 12.72 5.43
CA LEU A 34 9.97 13.80 4.70
C LEU A 34 9.37 13.26 3.41
N CYS A 35 8.07 13.27 3.27
CA CYS A 35 7.38 12.71 2.11
C CYS A 35 6.35 13.66 1.49
N GLU A 36 5.98 13.37 0.26
CA GLU A 36 4.86 14.02 -0.40
C GLU A 36 3.53 13.63 0.26
N GLN A 37 2.55 14.49 0.14
CA GLN A 37 1.17 14.21 0.51
C GLN A 37 0.41 13.63 -0.68
N ILE A 38 -0.46 12.65 -0.45
CA ILE A 38 -1.43 12.22 -1.46
C ILE A 38 -2.37 13.39 -1.77
N LYS A 39 -2.39 13.78 -3.05
CA LYS A 39 -3.21 14.90 -3.53
C LYS A 39 -3.48 14.77 -5.02
N ILE A 40 -4.66 15.20 -5.44
CA ILE A 40 -4.98 15.41 -6.86
C ILE A 40 -4.30 16.70 -7.30
N ASP A 41 -3.27 16.59 -8.11
CA ASP A 41 -2.64 17.70 -8.84
C ASP A 41 -1.74 17.17 -9.98
N GLY A 42 -1.33 18.07 -10.88
CA GLY A 42 -0.58 17.70 -12.09
C GLY A 42 0.81 17.11 -11.86
N ASN A 43 1.39 17.22 -10.65
CA ASN A 43 2.69 16.65 -10.29
C ASN A 43 2.58 15.37 -9.45
N ARG A 44 1.38 15.02 -9.01
CA ARG A 44 1.10 13.85 -8.15
C ARG A 44 0.08 12.93 -8.83
N LEU A 45 -1.11 12.83 -8.27
CA LEU A 45 -2.20 12.08 -8.89
C LEU A 45 -2.83 12.96 -9.97
N ASN A 46 -2.34 12.83 -11.21
CA ASN A 46 -2.73 13.65 -12.34
C ASN A 46 -4.02 13.10 -12.97
N ILE A 47 -5.14 13.45 -12.37
CA ILE A 47 -6.51 13.21 -12.86
C ILE A 47 -7.26 14.55 -12.89
N ASN A 48 -8.54 14.53 -13.26
CA ASN A 48 -9.38 15.73 -13.20
C ASN A 48 -9.40 16.32 -11.77
N ASP A 49 -9.69 17.60 -11.66
CA ASP A 49 -9.81 18.26 -10.37
C ASP A 49 -10.87 17.60 -9.47
N SER A 50 -10.72 17.75 -8.15
CA SER A 50 -11.70 17.28 -7.18
C SER A 50 -13.06 17.96 -7.38
N TYR A 51 -14.13 17.34 -6.87
CA TYR A 51 -15.46 17.95 -6.93
C TYR A 51 -15.48 19.33 -6.26
N GLU A 52 -14.82 19.48 -5.10
CA GLU A 52 -14.71 20.76 -4.39
C GLU A 52 -14.10 21.87 -5.27
N ASP A 53 -13.11 21.55 -6.08
CA ASP A 53 -12.46 22.52 -6.97
C ASP A 53 -13.31 22.81 -8.21
N VAL A 54 -13.93 21.78 -8.78
CA VAL A 54 -14.77 21.93 -9.98
C VAL A 54 -16.00 22.79 -9.71
N ILE A 55 -16.67 22.62 -8.57
CA ILE A 55 -17.88 23.40 -8.23
C ILE A 55 -17.66 24.89 -8.09
N LYS A 56 -16.42 25.34 -7.88
CA LYS A 56 -16.08 26.77 -7.84
C LYS A 56 -16.39 27.47 -9.18
N ASN A 57 -16.34 26.72 -10.29
CA ASN A 57 -16.53 27.24 -11.63
C ASN A 57 -17.68 26.59 -12.42
N ASN A 58 -18.15 25.43 -11.98
CA ASN A 58 -19.25 24.67 -12.57
C ASN A 58 -20.22 24.18 -11.47
N ALA A 59 -21.34 24.88 -11.32
CA ALA A 59 -22.30 24.59 -10.25
C ALA A 59 -23.02 23.23 -10.37
N ASN A 60 -22.97 22.59 -11.55
CA ASN A 60 -23.63 21.30 -11.81
C ASN A 60 -22.68 20.38 -12.62
N PRO A 61 -21.58 19.90 -12.01
CA PRO A 61 -20.65 19.04 -12.70
C PRO A 61 -21.27 17.65 -12.98
N SER A 62 -20.85 17.06 -14.06
CA SER A 62 -21.10 15.64 -14.37
C SER A 62 -19.99 14.75 -13.78
N LEU A 63 -20.19 13.45 -13.84
CA LEU A 63 -19.15 12.48 -13.45
C LEU A 63 -17.84 12.72 -14.23
N ALA A 64 -17.96 13.07 -15.50
CA ALA A 64 -16.82 13.29 -16.40
C ALA A 64 -15.98 14.54 -16.08
N ASP A 65 -16.52 15.48 -15.32
CA ASP A 65 -15.83 16.74 -15.02
C ASP A 65 -14.85 16.61 -13.84
N CYS A 66 -15.03 15.59 -12.99
CA CYS A 66 -14.31 15.45 -11.73
C CYS A 66 -13.38 14.24 -11.69
N GLY A 67 -12.35 14.36 -10.85
CA GLY A 67 -11.54 13.25 -10.35
C GLY A 67 -11.96 12.86 -8.93
N TYR A 68 -11.85 11.59 -8.59
CA TYR A 68 -12.31 11.03 -7.32
C TYR A 68 -11.18 10.27 -6.66
N LEU A 69 -10.75 10.72 -5.49
CA LEU A 69 -9.83 10.00 -4.62
C LEU A 69 -10.63 9.32 -3.52
N LEU A 70 -10.48 8.00 -3.42
CA LEU A 70 -11.17 7.15 -2.47
C LEU A 70 -10.16 6.49 -1.54
N GLU A 71 -10.59 6.22 -0.32
CA GLU A 71 -9.82 5.46 0.65
C GLU A 71 -10.65 4.30 1.19
N PHE A 72 -10.17 3.10 1.00
CA PHE A 72 -10.74 1.89 1.59
C PHE A 72 -10.12 1.76 2.98
N ASP A 73 -10.91 2.05 4.00
CA ASP A 73 -10.45 2.10 5.37
C ASP A 73 -11.57 1.72 6.35
N SER A 74 -11.31 0.73 7.18
CA SER A 74 -12.25 0.24 8.19
C SER A 74 -12.39 1.17 9.39
N LYS A 75 -11.41 2.06 9.62
CA LYS A 75 -11.40 2.97 10.78
C LYS A 75 -12.56 3.97 10.73
N ASP A 76 -13.07 4.31 11.92
CA ASP A 76 -14.06 5.36 12.07
C ASP A 76 -13.35 6.72 12.25
N ASP A 77 -13.64 7.62 11.35
CA ASP A 77 -13.27 9.02 11.37
C ASP A 77 -14.46 9.87 10.84
N ASN A 78 -14.24 11.14 10.57
CA ASN A 78 -15.30 12.04 10.13
C ASN A 78 -15.44 12.12 8.61
N ASP A 79 -14.63 11.39 7.84
CA ASP A 79 -14.71 11.41 6.38
C ASP A 79 -16.06 10.82 5.92
N PRO A 80 -16.72 11.40 4.92
CA PRO A 80 -17.92 10.86 4.33
C PRO A 80 -17.63 9.50 3.67
N TYR A 81 -18.48 8.51 3.91
CA TYR A 81 -18.25 7.17 3.42
C TYR A 81 -19.53 6.46 2.98
N PHE A 82 -19.34 5.37 2.27
CA PHE A 82 -20.36 4.36 2.04
C PHE A 82 -19.79 2.95 2.32
N LYS A 83 -20.70 1.97 2.41
CA LYS A 83 -20.31 0.56 2.48
C LYS A 83 -20.84 -0.18 1.26
N THR A 84 -20.01 -1.07 0.73
CA THR A 84 -20.43 -2.03 -0.29
C THR A 84 -21.30 -3.13 0.32
N SER A 85 -21.87 -3.99 -0.50
CA SER A 85 -22.67 -5.15 -0.06
C SER A 85 -21.86 -6.13 0.80
N ASN A 86 -20.57 -6.26 0.51
CA ASN A 86 -19.64 -7.08 1.31
C ASN A 86 -19.15 -6.36 2.57
N GLY A 87 -19.66 -5.16 2.86
CA GLY A 87 -19.31 -4.40 4.05
C GLY A 87 -18.01 -3.62 3.97
N ILE A 88 -17.37 -3.56 2.80
CA ILE A 88 -16.15 -2.76 2.58
C ILE A 88 -16.51 -1.28 2.74
N LYS A 89 -15.84 -0.60 3.66
CA LYS A 89 -15.99 0.83 3.90
C LYS A 89 -15.12 1.61 2.94
N VAL A 90 -15.71 2.53 2.20
CA VAL A 90 -15.06 3.38 1.20
C VAL A 90 -15.34 4.83 1.54
N LYS A 91 -14.29 5.59 1.81
CA LYS A 91 -14.34 7.00 2.16
C LYS A 91 -14.07 7.87 0.94
N PHE A 92 -14.71 9.00 0.87
CA PHE A 92 -14.36 10.07 -0.07
C PHE A 92 -13.29 10.96 0.58
N LYS A 93 -12.25 11.29 -0.15
CA LYS A 93 -11.22 12.27 0.29
C LYS A 93 -11.56 13.70 -0.11
N ASP A 94 -12.76 13.92 -0.54
CA ASP A 94 -13.39 15.21 -0.86
C ASP A 94 -14.75 15.26 -0.17
N ASP A 95 -14.81 15.97 0.96
CA ASP A 95 -16.02 16.07 1.80
C ASP A 95 -17.18 16.75 1.08
N ALA A 96 -16.87 17.64 0.13
CA ALA A 96 -17.88 18.43 -0.58
C ALA A 96 -18.79 17.56 -1.48
N ILE A 97 -18.36 16.35 -1.82
CA ILE A 97 -19.15 15.44 -2.65
C ILE A 97 -20.29 14.76 -1.89
N ASP A 98 -20.27 14.77 -0.56
CA ASP A 98 -21.25 14.04 0.26
C ASP A 98 -22.69 14.49 -0.02
N GLY A 99 -23.59 13.50 -0.11
CA GLY A 99 -25.00 13.74 -0.38
C GLY A 99 -25.32 14.20 -1.81
N THR A 100 -24.35 14.33 -2.70
CA THR A 100 -24.58 14.71 -4.09
C THR A 100 -25.01 13.52 -4.97
N SER A 101 -25.52 13.83 -6.17
CA SER A 101 -25.78 12.80 -7.19
C SER A 101 -24.50 12.12 -7.66
N LEU A 102 -23.34 12.77 -7.60
CA LEU A 102 -22.05 12.21 -8.00
C LEU A 102 -21.55 11.18 -6.99
N SER A 103 -21.69 11.43 -5.68
CA SER A 103 -21.38 10.42 -4.67
C SER A 103 -22.19 9.14 -4.86
N THR A 104 -23.47 9.28 -5.24
CA THR A 104 -24.33 8.13 -5.56
C THR A 104 -23.86 7.37 -6.81
N GLN A 105 -23.41 8.08 -7.84
CA GLN A 105 -22.87 7.45 -9.05
C GLN A 105 -21.56 6.71 -8.78
N VAL A 106 -20.62 7.32 -8.05
CA VAL A 106 -19.37 6.68 -7.62
C VAL A 106 -19.64 5.40 -6.82
N LYS A 107 -20.53 5.47 -5.83
CA LYS A 107 -20.97 4.31 -5.06
C LYS A 107 -21.55 3.21 -5.94
N SER A 108 -22.36 3.56 -6.93
CA SER A 108 -22.95 2.59 -7.86
C SER A 108 -21.89 1.91 -8.73
N ILE A 109 -20.86 2.63 -9.14
CA ILE A 109 -19.74 2.06 -9.92
C ILE A 109 -18.95 1.06 -9.08
N VAL A 110 -18.57 1.45 -7.86
CA VAL A 110 -17.83 0.56 -6.94
C VAL A 110 -18.63 -0.69 -6.61
N GLN A 111 -19.94 -0.55 -6.35
CA GLN A 111 -20.80 -1.69 -6.08
C GLN A 111 -20.96 -2.61 -7.29
N ASP A 112 -21.11 -2.06 -8.49
CA ASP A 112 -21.22 -2.85 -9.72
C ASP A 112 -19.95 -3.66 -10.00
N ILE A 113 -18.76 -3.13 -9.68
CA ILE A 113 -17.49 -3.87 -9.75
C ILE A 113 -17.55 -5.06 -8.78
N GLU A 114 -17.91 -4.83 -7.52
CA GLU A 114 -18.00 -5.88 -6.50
C GLU A 114 -18.98 -6.99 -6.89
N ASP A 115 -20.19 -6.61 -7.32
CA ASP A 115 -21.24 -7.55 -7.73
C ASP A 115 -20.77 -8.44 -8.89
N LYS A 116 -20.04 -7.88 -9.85
CA LYS A 116 -19.51 -8.63 -10.99
C LYS A 116 -18.38 -9.57 -10.59
N LEU A 117 -17.49 -9.14 -9.69
CA LEU A 117 -16.41 -9.99 -9.16
C LEU A 117 -16.97 -11.15 -8.35
N ASP A 118 -17.96 -10.91 -7.51
CA ASP A 118 -18.63 -11.94 -6.71
C ASP A 118 -19.38 -12.95 -7.57
N ALA A 119 -19.94 -12.49 -8.68
CA ALA A 119 -20.58 -13.35 -9.68
C ALA A 119 -19.57 -14.11 -10.58
N GLY A 120 -18.25 -13.87 -10.46
CA GLY A 120 -17.24 -14.43 -11.35
C GLY A 120 -17.28 -13.86 -12.78
N ASN A 121 -17.94 -12.73 -12.97
CA ASN A 121 -18.01 -12.04 -14.27
C ASN A 121 -16.86 -11.03 -14.40
N TYR A 122 -15.63 -11.53 -14.42
CA TYR A 122 -14.40 -10.73 -14.38
C TYR A 122 -14.27 -9.79 -15.56
N SER A 123 -14.56 -10.25 -16.78
CA SER A 123 -14.46 -9.40 -17.98
C SER A 123 -15.34 -8.16 -17.90
N ALA A 124 -16.55 -8.29 -17.35
CA ALA A 124 -17.45 -7.16 -17.15
C ALA A 124 -17.00 -6.25 -15.99
N ALA A 125 -16.34 -6.80 -14.96
CA ALA A 125 -15.73 -5.99 -13.91
C ALA A 125 -14.59 -5.12 -14.48
N TYR A 126 -13.75 -5.66 -15.35
CA TYR A 126 -12.61 -4.96 -15.96
C TYR A 126 -12.99 -3.82 -16.91
N GLU A 127 -14.25 -3.73 -17.31
CA GLU A 127 -14.73 -2.54 -18.01
C GLU A 127 -14.64 -1.28 -17.13
N LYS A 128 -14.82 -1.46 -15.80
CA LYS A 128 -14.81 -0.38 -14.81
C LYS A 128 -13.67 -0.47 -13.79
N LEU A 129 -12.88 -1.52 -13.79
CA LEU A 129 -11.73 -1.71 -12.92
C LEU A 129 -10.46 -1.77 -13.76
N ASP A 130 -9.46 -0.95 -13.44
CA ASP A 130 -8.16 -1.01 -14.10
C ASP A 130 -7.32 -2.16 -13.54
N ILE A 131 -7.29 -3.26 -14.27
CA ILE A 131 -6.60 -4.48 -13.85
C ILE A 131 -5.09 -4.27 -13.65
N ASN A 132 -4.46 -3.39 -14.43
CA ASN A 132 -3.00 -3.21 -14.37
C ASN A 132 -2.59 -2.50 -13.07
N SER A 133 -3.29 -1.44 -12.68
CA SER A 133 -3.02 -0.75 -11.42
C SER A 133 -3.33 -1.65 -10.21
N VAL A 134 -4.40 -2.44 -10.29
CA VAL A 134 -4.79 -3.41 -9.26
C VAL A 134 -3.73 -4.50 -9.10
N ILE A 135 -3.15 -4.98 -10.19
CA ILE A 135 -2.05 -5.96 -10.15
C ILE A 135 -0.79 -5.34 -9.54
N ASP A 136 -0.42 -4.12 -9.92
CA ASP A 136 0.75 -3.45 -9.33
C ASP A 136 0.58 -3.28 -7.82
N GLN A 137 -0.59 -2.85 -7.34
CA GLN A 137 -0.88 -2.72 -5.92
C GLN A 137 -0.82 -4.08 -5.21
N TRP A 138 -1.41 -5.11 -5.79
CA TRP A 138 -1.35 -6.46 -5.24
C TRP A 138 0.08 -7.00 -5.14
N LEU A 139 0.88 -6.85 -6.21
CA LEU A 139 2.28 -7.30 -6.23
C LEU A 139 3.13 -6.59 -5.17
N ILE A 140 2.93 -5.29 -4.96
CA ILE A 140 3.64 -4.55 -3.91
C ILE A 140 3.26 -5.09 -2.53
N TRP A 141 1.98 -5.31 -2.26
CA TRP A 141 1.54 -5.83 -0.96
C TRP A 141 1.97 -7.27 -0.72
N GLU A 142 1.91 -8.11 -1.74
CA GLU A 142 2.41 -9.48 -1.62
C GLU A 142 3.92 -9.49 -1.34
N LEU A 143 4.71 -8.73 -2.11
CA LEU A 143 6.16 -8.66 -1.93
C LEU A 143 6.55 -8.14 -0.54
N THR A 144 5.87 -7.12 -0.06
CA THR A 144 6.19 -6.45 1.21
C THR A 144 5.51 -7.08 2.43
N PHE A 145 4.65 -8.06 2.23
CA PHE A 145 3.80 -8.60 3.30
C PHE A 145 2.96 -7.54 4.02
N ASN A 146 2.65 -6.43 3.36
CA ASN A 146 1.77 -5.43 3.93
C ASN A 146 0.35 -6.01 4.10
N ARG A 147 -0.26 -5.82 5.26
CA ARG A 147 -1.51 -6.46 5.66
C ARG A 147 -2.70 -5.51 5.66
N GLU A 148 -2.49 -4.26 5.33
CA GLU A 148 -3.51 -3.23 5.38
C GLU A 148 -4.72 -3.54 4.50
N TYR A 149 -4.55 -4.24 3.37
CA TYR A 149 -5.68 -4.59 2.53
C TYR A 149 -6.62 -5.64 3.16
N GLY A 150 -6.16 -6.33 4.16
CA GLY A 150 -6.90 -7.40 4.82
C GLY A 150 -7.90 -6.91 5.87
N ASP A 151 -7.57 -5.85 6.53
CA ASP A 151 -8.43 -5.04 7.40
C ASP A 151 -8.20 -3.61 6.90
N PRO A 152 -8.88 -3.21 5.81
CA PRO A 152 -8.46 -2.06 5.03
C PRO A 152 -8.19 -0.85 5.90
N GLY A 153 -6.96 -0.36 5.79
CA GLY A 153 -6.49 0.88 6.37
C GLY A 153 -5.61 1.58 5.36
N SER A 154 -5.89 2.85 5.07
CA SER A 154 -5.09 3.69 4.17
C SER A 154 -4.89 3.10 2.77
N VAL A 155 -5.86 2.34 2.26
CA VAL A 155 -5.82 1.77 0.91
C VAL A 155 -6.47 2.71 -0.07
N TYR A 156 -5.66 3.38 -0.87
CA TYR A 156 -6.16 4.36 -1.82
C TYR A 156 -6.51 3.74 -3.17
N MET A 157 -7.60 4.21 -3.73
CA MET A 157 -8.00 4.03 -5.13
C MET A 157 -8.48 5.36 -5.69
N TYR A 158 -8.44 5.50 -6.98
CA TYR A 158 -8.93 6.71 -7.62
C TYR A 158 -9.75 6.39 -8.88
N MET A 159 -10.60 7.31 -9.25
CA MET A 159 -11.37 7.24 -10.47
C MET A 159 -11.31 8.59 -11.18
N ASN A 160 -11.07 8.57 -12.46
CA ASN A 160 -11.19 9.78 -13.29
C ASN A 160 -12.60 9.87 -13.88
N GLY A 161 -12.87 10.93 -14.59
CA GLY A 161 -14.15 11.21 -15.24
C GLY A 161 -14.64 10.16 -16.25
N ASP A 162 -13.80 9.22 -16.65
CA ASP A 162 -14.16 8.06 -17.48
C ASP A 162 -14.92 6.97 -16.69
N GLY A 163 -14.98 7.09 -15.37
CA GLY A 163 -15.67 6.15 -14.50
C GLY A 163 -14.93 4.82 -14.31
N LYS A 164 -13.60 4.77 -14.60
CA LYS A 164 -12.77 3.61 -14.39
C LYS A 164 -12.03 3.71 -13.04
N LEU A 165 -12.26 2.76 -12.16
CA LEU A 165 -11.58 2.69 -10.86
C LEU A 165 -10.17 2.11 -11.04
N CYS A 166 -9.18 2.83 -10.54
CA CYS A 166 -7.76 2.46 -10.55
C CYS A 166 -7.25 2.31 -9.12
N ALA A 167 -6.35 1.38 -8.90
CA ALA A 167 -5.67 1.22 -7.62
C ALA A 167 -4.49 2.20 -7.46
N GLY A 168 -4.20 2.59 -6.21
CA GLY A 168 -3.15 3.54 -5.85
C GLY A 168 -3.67 4.94 -5.52
N PRO A 169 -2.73 5.84 -5.16
CA PRO A 169 -1.31 5.57 -4.91
C PRO A 169 -1.09 4.68 -3.68
N VAL A 170 0.06 4.02 -3.60
CA VAL A 170 0.42 3.24 -2.40
C VAL A 170 0.85 4.18 -1.27
N TRP A 171 0.45 3.83 -0.04
CA TRP A 171 0.63 4.66 1.15
C TRP A 171 0.68 3.81 2.41
N ASP A 172 1.33 4.32 3.47
CA ASP A 172 1.25 3.82 4.84
C ASP A 172 1.76 2.38 5.02
N PHE A 173 3.00 2.13 4.60
CA PHE A 173 3.64 0.82 4.66
C PHE A 173 4.40 0.58 5.97
N ASP A 174 4.10 1.30 7.05
CA ASP A 174 4.76 1.17 8.34
C ASP A 174 4.23 0.01 9.18
N ARG A 175 2.98 -0.41 8.94
CA ARG A 175 2.32 -1.47 9.69
C ARG A 175 2.31 -2.80 8.94
N GLY A 176 3.01 -3.78 9.48
CA GLY A 176 2.96 -5.16 8.98
C GLY A 176 3.93 -5.47 7.85
N THR A 177 4.55 -4.48 7.23
CA THR A 177 5.49 -4.67 6.14
C THR A 177 6.75 -5.38 6.64
N PHE A 178 7.04 -6.55 6.09
CA PHE A 178 8.14 -7.45 6.47
C PHE A 178 8.20 -7.80 7.97
N GLN A 179 7.12 -7.67 8.70
CA GLN A 179 7.08 -7.97 10.13
C GLN A 179 7.02 -9.46 10.44
N ASN A 180 7.70 -9.89 11.51
CA ASN A 180 7.54 -11.21 12.06
C ASN A 180 6.17 -11.37 12.72
N GLN A 181 5.37 -12.26 12.17
CA GLN A 181 3.98 -12.47 12.58
C GLN A 181 3.84 -13.12 13.98
N GLU A 182 4.84 -13.84 14.47
CA GLU A 182 4.78 -14.44 15.80
C GLU A 182 4.73 -13.41 16.92
N LYS A 183 5.46 -12.32 16.74
CA LYS A 183 5.50 -11.24 17.73
C LYS A 183 4.34 -10.25 17.59
N ALA A 184 3.68 -10.24 16.43
CA ALA A 184 2.45 -9.47 16.23
C ALA A 184 1.21 -10.08 16.90
N THR A 185 1.32 -11.22 17.57
CA THR A 185 0.19 -11.88 18.28
C THR A 185 -0.43 -11.05 19.39
N SER A 186 0.30 -10.07 19.93
CA SER A 186 -0.28 -9.09 20.87
C SER A 186 -1.37 -8.20 20.24
N LEU A 187 -1.50 -8.22 18.91
CA LEU A 187 -2.53 -7.55 18.15
C LEU A 187 -3.65 -8.51 17.70
N GLY A 188 -3.67 -9.74 18.21
CA GLY A 188 -4.76 -10.70 18.00
C GLY A 188 -4.69 -11.50 16.70
N ASN A 189 -3.58 -11.50 16.01
CA ASN A 189 -3.42 -12.24 14.76
C ASN A 189 -2.44 -13.40 14.94
N THR A 190 -2.92 -14.64 14.77
CA THR A 190 -2.23 -15.88 15.12
C THR A 190 -1.54 -16.59 13.94
N ASP A 191 -1.71 -16.10 12.74
CA ASP A 191 -1.21 -16.79 11.55
C ASP A 191 0.19 -16.31 11.19
N ARG A 192 1.15 -17.21 11.26
CA ARG A 192 2.53 -17.00 10.80
C ARG A 192 2.56 -16.90 9.29
N VAL A 193 3.19 -15.86 8.78
CA VAL A 193 3.57 -15.81 7.37
C VAL A 193 5.04 -16.18 7.25
N LYS A 194 5.31 -17.23 6.50
CA LYS A 194 6.66 -17.48 6.02
C LYS A 194 6.87 -16.66 4.74
N PRO A 195 8.04 -16.06 4.53
CA PRO A 195 8.29 -15.22 3.37
C PRO A 195 8.21 -15.96 2.04
N ASP A 196 8.29 -17.27 2.06
CA ASP A 196 8.64 -18.09 0.91
C ASP A 196 7.47 -18.57 0.04
N ASN A 197 6.24 -18.69 0.54
CA ASN A 197 5.21 -19.39 -0.25
C ASN A 197 3.74 -19.14 0.11
N GLU A 198 3.38 -18.07 0.78
CA GLU A 198 1.98 -17.81 1.08
C GLU A 198 1.48 -16.49 0.48
N TRP A 199 0.39 -16.56 -0.26
CA TRP A 199 -0.30 -15.37 -0.76
C TRP A 199 -1.12 -14.70 0.33
N MET A 200 -0.93 -13.43 0.54
CA MET A 200 -1.67 -12.69 1.57
C MET A 200 -3.16 -12.60 1.27
N CYS A 201 -3.55 -12.58 0.01
CA CYS A 201 -4.95 -12.57 -0.40
C CYS A 201 -5.76 -13.81 0.03
N TRP A 202 -5.09 -14.89 0.41
CA TRP A 202 -5.75 -16.10 0.91
C TRP A 202 -5.94 -16.14 2.42
N ARG A 203 -5.20 -15.29 3.15
CA ARG A 203 -5.05 -15.45 4.60
C ARG A 203 -6.15 -14.85 5.42
N SER A 204 -6.92 -14.11 4.83
CA SER A 204 -7.71 -13.24 5.61
C SER A 204 -9.18 -13.55 5.55
N ALA A 205 -9.84 -13.15 6.63
CA ALA A 205 -11.25 -13.28 6.83
C ALA A 205 -12.07 -12.58 5.71
N GLU A 206 -13.31 -12.62 5.81
CA GLU A 206 -14.33 -12.49 4.78
C GLU A 206 -14.48 -11.12 4.10
N THR A 207 -13.76 -10.09 4.53
CA THR A 207 -14.01 -8.69 4.12
C THR A 207 -12.81 -8.02 3.46
N TYR A 208 -12.40 -8.52 2.30
CA TYR A 208 -11.28 -7.92 1.58
C TYR A 208 -11.68 -7.22 0.32
N ILE A 209 -10.81 -6.26 -0.05
CA ILE A 209 -10.84 -5.62 -1.35
C ILE A 209 -10.53 -6.68 -2.41
N TRP A 210 -11.47 -7.36 -2.90
CA TRP A 210 -11.63 -8.18 -4.11
C TRP A 210 -10.48 -9.09 -4.56
N TYR A 211 -9.29 -9.05 -3.97
CA TYR A 211 -8.13 -9.85 -4.44
C TYR A 211 -8.37 -11.35 -4.32
N LYS A 212 -9.16 -11.77 -3.34
CA LYS A 212 -9.57 -13.18 -3.20
C LYS A 212 -10.43 -13.67 -4.36
N GLN A 213 -11.20 -12.78 -4.98
CA GLN A 213 -11.95 -13.06 -6.20
C GLN A 213 -11.04 -12.98 -7.42
N LEU A 214 -10.28 -11.89 -7.54
CA LEU A 214 -9.42 -11.62 -8.69
C LEU A 214 -8.40 -12.72 -8.96
N ILE A 215 -7.77 -13.26 -7.92
CA ILE A 215 -6.74 -14.31 -8.06
C ILE A 215 -7.28 -15.60 -8.66
N LYS A 216 -8.59 -15.81 -8.70
CA LYS A 216 -9.24 -16.96 -9.34
C LYS A 216 -9.43 -16.81 -10.82
N ASP A 217 -9.30 -15.60 -11.35
CA ASP A 217 -9.49 -15.31 -12.76
C ASP A 217 -8.21 -15.59 -13.55
N ALA A 218 -8.34 -16.40 -14.62
CA ALA A 218 -7.20 -16.75 -15.48
C ALA A 218 -6.58 -15.50 -16.15
N THR A 219 -7.40 -14.52 -16.55
CA THR A 219 -6.90 -13.27 -17.13
C THR A 219 -6.07 -12.46 -16.14
N PHE A 220 -6.49 -12.41 -14.87
CA PHE A 220 -5.72 -11.79 -13.81
C PHE A 220 -4.37 -12.50 -13.64
N GLN A 221 -4.37 -13.83 -13.52
CA GLN A 221 -3.17 -14.63 -13.35
C GLN A 221 -2.18 -14.45 -14.51
N GLU A 222 -2.65 -14.54 -15.75
CA GLU A 222 -1.83 -14.34 -16.94
C GLU A 222 -1.24 -12.91 -16.98
N THR A 223 -2.04 -11.91 -16.62
CA THR A 223 -1.57 -10.51 -16.60
C THR A 223 -0.54 -10.30 -15.48
N VAL A 224 -0.71 -10.95 -14.32
CA VAL A 224 0.30 -10.97 -13.25
C VAL A 224 1.62 -11.55 -13.75
N GLN A 225 1.59 -12.70 -14.45
CA GLN A 225 2.81 -13.32 -14.98
C GLN A 225 3.51 -12.41 -15.99
N GLN A 226 2.77 -11.79 -16.90
CA GLN A 226 3.30 -10.84 -17.88
C GLN A 226 3.90 -9.62 -17.20
N ARG A 227 3.21 -9.05 -16.22
CA ARG A 227 3.68 -7.90 -15.46
C ARG A 227 4.92 -8.23 -14.64
N TRP A 228 4.92 -9.38 -13.98
CA TRP A 228 6.05 -9.87 -13.21
C TRP A 228 7.33 -10.01 -14.06
N ALA A 229 7.22 -10.62 -15.23
CA ALA A 229 8.36 -10.76 -16.15
C ALA A 229 9.00 -9.42 -16.51
N VAL A 230 8.21 -8.34 -16.55
CA VAL A 230 8.71 -6.98 -16.83
C VAL A 230 9.37 -6.34 -15.61
N ILE A 231 8.79 -6.51 -14.41
CA ILE A 231 9.26 -5.79 -13.21
C ILE A 231 10.35 -6.56 -12.44
N TYR A 232 10.38 -7.89 -12.52
CA TYR A 232 11.29 -8.73 -11.74
C TYR A 232 12.76 -8.31 -11.84
N PRO A 233 13.34 -8.01 -13.04
CA PRO A 233 14.73 -7.57 -13.12
C PRO A 233 15.04 -6.27 -12.35
N TYR A 234 14.04 -5.41 -12.14
CA TYR A 234 14.21 -4.19 -11.34
C TYR A 234 14.10 -4.49 -9.84
N LEU A 235 13.27 -5.46 -9.46
CA LEU A 235 13.13 -5.89 -8.08
C LEU A 235 14.41 -6.58 -7.58
N GLU A 236 15.13 -7.29 -8.44
CA GLU A 236 16.45 -7.87 -8.12
C GLU A 236 17.53 -6.83 -7.80
N MET A 237 17.35 -5.56 -8.18
CA MET A 237 18.27 -4.47 -7.87
C MET A 237 18.01 -3.81 -6.50
N ILE A 238 16.86 -4.07 -5.88
CA ILE A 238 16.46 -3.43 -4.62
C ILE A 238 17.39 -3.79 -3.44
N PRO A 239 17.94 -4.99 -3.30
CA PRO A 239 18.93 -5.30 -2.26
C PRO A 239 20.11 -4.34 -2.22
N ASP A 240 20.65 -3.97 -3.36
CA ASP A 240 21.76 -3.01 -3.43
C ASP A 240 21.30 -1.60 -3.02
N GLN A 241 20.07 -1.23 -3.36
CA GLN A 241 19.48 0.04 -2.92
C GLN A 241 19.28 0.05 -1.41
N ILE A 242 18.79 -1.03 -0.81
CA ILE A 242 18.62 -1.16 0.65
C ILE A 242 19.97 -0.98 1.35
N ARG A 243 21.04 -1.65 0.88
CA ARG A 243 22.39 -1.48 1.44
C ARG A 243 22.89 -0.05 1.33
N ASN A 244 22.74 0.56 0.15
CA ASN A 244 23.16 1.94 -0.07
C ASN A 244 22.39 2.91 0.86
N TYR A 245 21.10 2.72 1.04
CA TYR A 245 20.31 3.49 2.02
C TYR A 245 20.78 3.23 3.46
N GLY A 246 21.08 1.97 3.79
CA GLY A 246 21.64 1.59 5.08
C GLY A 246 22.94 2.34 5.39
N ASP A 247 23.86 2.39 4.43
CA ASP A 247 25.12 3.11 4.57
C ASP A 247 24.90 4.61 4.77
N ILE A 248 24.02 5.22 3.99
CA ILE A 248 23.66 6.65 4.11
C ILE A 248 23.06 6.98 5.47
N GLN A 249 22.24 6.09 6.02
CA GLN A 249 21.51 6.29 7.28
C GLN A 249 22.31 5.88 8.52
N ALA A 250 23.47 5.24 8.39
CA ALA A 250 24.19 4.65 9.51
C ALA A 250 24.57 5.66 10.62
N GLU A 251 25.02 6.86 10.25
CA GLU A 251 25.35 7.91 11.23
C GLU A 251 24.08 8.49 11.87
N SER A 252 23.05 8.73 11.08
CA SER A 252 21.77 9.21 11.56
C SER A 252 21.15 8.25 12.57
N PHE A 253 21.20 6.95 12.29
CA PHE A 253 20.74 5.91 13.23
C PHE A 253 21.46 5.97 14.59
N LYS A 254 22.75 6.25 14.63
CA LYS A 254 23.48 6.41 15.89
C LYS A 254 22.95 7.56 16.72
N TYR A 255 22.74 8.72 16.09
CA TYR A 255 22.19 9.89 16.79
C TYR A 255 20.75 9.65 17.22
N ASP A 256 19.94 9.07 16.37
CA ASP A 256 18.55 8.75 16.66
C ASP A 256 18.44 7.75 17.83
N SER A 257 19.32 6.76 17.90
CA SER A 257 19.34 5.78 18.99
C SER A 257 19.74 6.40 20.35
N VAL A 258 20.47 7.51 20.35
CA VAL A 258 20.76 8.29 21.57
C VAL A 258 19.55 9.14 21.98
N MET A 259 18.89 9.77 21.02
CA MET A 259 17.70 10.59 21.26
C MET A 259 16.51 9.74 21.71
N TRP A 260 16.35 8.59 21.10
CA TRP A 260 15.24 7.66 21.32
C TRP A 260 15.77 6.29 21.76
N PRO A 261 16.32 6.19 22.99
CA PRO A 261 16.94 4.97 23.44
C PRO A 261 15.93 3.82 23.49
N THR A 262 16.34 2.68 22.98
CA THR A 262 15.54 1.47 22.79
C THR A 262 15.13 0.77 24.08
N ASN A 263 15.48 1.32 25.25
CA ASN A 263 15.08 0.82 26.57
C ASN A 263 13.59 1.05 26.90
N LYS A 264 12.84 1.75 26.05
CA LYS A 264 11.39 1.76 26.12
C LYS A 264 10.86 0.52 25.44
N ALA A 265 10.11 -0.30 26.16
CA ALA A 265 9.62 -1.60 25.74
C ALA A 265 8.93 -1.60 24.33
N ASP A 266 8.26 -0.50 23.99
CA ASP A 266 7.54 -0.38 22.73
C ASP A 266 8.47 -0.22 21.52
N VAL A 267 9.59 0.50 21.67
CA VAL A 267 10.54 0.72 20.57
C VAL A 267 11.39 -0.54 20.32
N ARG A 268 11.74 -1.29 21.36
CA ARG A 268 12.39 -2.60 21.23
C ARG A 268 11.53 -3.59 20.46
N LYS A 269 10.27 -3.60 20.75
CA LYS A 269 9.29 -4.46 20.10
C LYS A 269 9.28 -4.21 18.60
N TYR A 270 9.21 -2.96 18.17
CA TYR A 270 9.23 -2.62 16.73
C TYR A 270 10.56 -2.98 16.06
N LYS A 271 11.70 -2.81 16.71
CA LYS A 271 13.02 -3.16 16.11
C LYS A 271 13.20 -4.65 15.95
N SER A 272 12.80 -5.46 16.91
CA SER A 272 12.92 -6.92 16.83
C SER A 272 11.85 -7.56 15.96
N ASP A 273 10.66 -6.95 15.89
CA ASP A 273 9.56 -7.46 15.08
C ASP A 273 9.75 -7.18 13.59
N PHE A 274 10.59 -6.18 13.25
CA PHE A 274 10.68 -5.67 11.89
C PHE A 274 11.47 -6.58 10.94
N ILE A 275 12.47 -7.31 11.44
CA ILE A 275 13.42 -8.00 10.55
C ILE A 275 13.75 -9.43 11.00
N ASP A 276 13.37 -9.81 12.19
CA ASP A 276 13.69 -11.13 12.70
C ASP A 276 12.60 -12.15 12.37
N TRP A 277 12.70 -12.77 11.21
CA TRP A 277 11.85 -13.89 10.83
C TRP A 277 12.18 -15.20 11.59
N SER A 278 13.38 -15.30 12.17
CA SER A 278 13.77 -16.44 13.03
C SER A 278 13.21 -16.36 14.46
N GLY A 279 12.84 -15.15 14.90
CA GLY A 279 11.96 -14.96 16.06
C GLY A 279 12.62 -14.71 17.40
N ASP A 280 13.92 -14.88 17.61
CA ASP A 280 14.44 -14.99 18.96
C ASP A 280 15.62 -14.09 19.35
N GLU A 281 16.29 -13.41 18.44
CA GLU A 281 17.45 -12.59 18.77
C GLU A 281 17.23 -11.09 18.49
N GLU A 282 17.57 -10.26 19.47
CA GLU A 282 17.59 -8.81 19.36
C GLU A 282 18.78 -8.38 18.49
N ILE A 283 18.51 -7.90 17.26
CA ILE A 283 19.55 -7.36 16.39
C ILE A 283 19.85 -5.93 16.85
N SER A 284 21.01 -5.74 17.46
CA SER A 284 21.48 -4.44 17.95
C SER A 284 22.45 -3.73 17.02
N ASP A 285 22.98 -4.44 16.03
CA ASP A 285 23.92 -3.91 15.03
C ASP A 285 23.16 -3.44 13.80
N TRP A 286 23.37 -2.19 13.38
CA TRP A 286 22.74 -1.61 12.21
C TRP A 286 23.03 -2.37 10.93
N ASN A 287 24.29 -2.79 10.70
CA ASN A 287 24.66 -3.53 9.49
C ASN A 287 24.01 -4.91 9.46
N ALA A 288 23.99 -5.61 10.60
CA ALA A 288 23.29 -6.88 10.73
C ALA A 288 21.80 -6.73 10.45
N LEU A 289 21.19 -5.61 10.88
CA LEU A 289 19.79 -5.27 10.62
C LEU A 289 19.51 -5.11 9.12
N ILE A 290 20.36 -4.38 8.42
CA ILE A 290 20.26 -4.18 6.96
C ILE A 290 20.46 -5.50 6.22
N ASP A 291 21.47 -6.30 6.59
CA ASP A 291 21.73 -7.59 5.95
C ASP A 291 20.58 -8.57 6.14
N ASN A 292 19.99 -8.61 7.34
CA ASN A 292 18.83 -9.43 7.60
C ASN A 292 17.60 -8.97 6.78
N PHE A 293 17.38 -7.66 6.68
CA PHE A 293 16.31 -7.13 5.83
C PHE A 293 16.49 -7.53 4.36
N VAL A 294 17.72 -7.42 3.84
CA VAL A 294 18.04 -7.87 2.47
C VAL A 294 17.75 -9.35 2.30
N THR A 295 18.14 -10.18 3.27
CA THR A 295 17.88 -11.63 3.24
C THR A 295 16.37 -11.91 3.16
N VAL A 296 15.59 -11.31 4.04
CA VAL A 296 14.11 -11.46 4.06
C VAL A 296 13.49 -11.02 2.75
N TYR A 297 13.94 -9.88 2.21
CA TYR A 297 13.48 -9.39 0.92
C TYR A 297 13.76 -10.38 -0.22
N GLN A 298 15.00 -10.90 -0.27
CA GLN A 298 15.42 -11.84 -1.32
C GLN A 298 14.65 -13.16 -1.24
N GLU A 299 14.46 -13.72 -0.03
CA GLU A 299 13.68 -14.93 0.17
C GLU A 299 12.23 -14.75 -0.30
N ARG A 300 11.63 -13.59 0.02
CA ARG A 300 10.27 -13.28 -0.44
C ARG A 300 10.19 -13.12 -1.94
N LEU A 301 11.14 -12.42 -2.54
CA LEU A 301 11.21 -12.20 -3.99
C LEU A 301 11.36 -13.52 -4.74
N GLU A 302 12.22 -14.42 -4.27
CA GLU A 302 12.44 -15.74 -4.86
C GLU A 302 11.21 -16.64 -4.72
N GLY A 303 10.58 -16.66 -3.54
CA GLY A 303 9.34 -17.39 -3.31
C GLY A 303 8.23 -16.94 -4.25
N MET A 304 8.00 -15.63 -4.37
CA MET A 304 7.03 -15.07 -5.31
C MET A 304 7.38 -15.40 -6.76
N ASN A 305 8.66 -15.28 -7.13
CA ASN A 305 9.09 -15.61 -8.49
C ASN A 305 8.79 -17.07 -8.85
N THR A 306 9.04 -17.98 -7.94
CA THR A 306 8.75 -19.40 -8.11
C THR A 306 7.25 -19.65 -8.33
N LEU A 307 6.40 -19.05 -7.50
CA LEU A 307 4.95 -19.23 -7.59
C LEU A 307 4.38 -18.60 -8.86
N ILE A 308 4.75 -17.35 -9.15
CA ILE A 308 4.21 -16.63 -10.31
C ILE A 308 4.66 -17.28 -11.63
N THR A 309 5.93 -17.63 -11.75
CA THR A 309 6.45 -18.23 -12.99
C THR A 309 5.91 -19.64 -13.24
N SER A 310 5.64 -20.41 -12.19
CA SER A 310 4.98 -21.72 -12.31
C SER A 310 3.46 -21.61 -12.54
N GLY A 311 2.86 -20.45 -12.34
CA GLY A 311 1.41 -20.26 -12.38
C GLY A 311 0.68 -20.85 -11.17
N ASP A 312 1.38 -21.03 -10.06
CA ASP A 312 0.78 -21.51 -8.80
C ASP A 312 0.22 -20.35 -7.98
N PHE A 313 -1.04 -20.05 -8.20
CA PHE A 313 -1.79 -19.04 -7.47
C PHE A 313 -2.69 -19.67 -6.38
N THR A 314 -2.36 -20.84 -5.90
CA THR A 314 -3.22 -21.61 -4.96
C THR A 314 -2.67 -21.69 -3.54
N LYS A 315 -1.44 -21.21 -3.29
CA LYS A 315 -0.75 -21.32 -1.99
C LYS A 315 -0.76 -20.01 -1.21
#